data_28a52cf3a9c7f53afb5d57aea19af24d
#
_entry.id   28a52cf3a9c7f53afb5d57aea19af24d
#
_cell.length_a   1.000
_cell.length_b   1.000
_cell.length_c   1.000
_cell.angle_alpha   90.00
_cell.angle_beta   90.00
_cell.angle_gamma   90.00
#
_symmetry.space_group_name_H-M   'P 1'
#
loop_
_entity.id
_entity.type
_entity.pdbx_description
1 polymer ?
#
loop_
_entity_poly.entity_id
_entity_poly.type
_entity_poly.pdbx_seq_one_letter_code
_entity_poly.pdbx_strand_id
1 'polypeptide(L)'
;MLKPLLSRAKLSCVPAIGYGTIRLLGHSIGIRVEGAQPVDALLAQGKRMIIAFWHAQQLMMPLAYRGSGAYVLISRHGDGELIHRIIARFGLQSVRGSSTRGGTEALRELIRLGRSGVDLVITPDGPKGPRQVAKMGVVQLAKATGLPIVPLAFGCSKKNSSRAGTGSSCPTRSRAVFSYGARPSLSRRRPGHPNWSRNGSSWRRRSTV
;
A
#
# COMPACT_ATOMS: atom_id res chain seq x y z
N MET A 1 -32.91 12.64 -20.88
CA MET A 1 -31.59 13.31 -20.96
C MET A 1 -30.84 13.49 -19.62
N LEU A 2 -31.44 13.30 -18.43
CA LEU A 2 -30.76 13.48 -17.12
C LEU A 2 -29.78 12.36 -16.72
N LYS A 3 -30.00 11.10 -17.14
CA LYS A 3 -29.18 9.94 -16.77
C LYS A 3 -27.69 10.06 -17.14
N PRO A 4 -27.30 10.52 -18.35
CA PRO A 4 -25.88 10.67 -18.69
C PRO A 4 -25.18 11.81 -17.96
N LEU A 5 -25.90 12.87 -17.58
CA LEU A 5 -25.32 13.99 -16.80
C LEU A 5 -25.01 13.57 -15.35
N LEU A 6 -25.93 12.83 -14.71
CA LEU A 6 -25.75 12.28 -13.37
C LEU A 6 -24.62 11.25 -13.30
N SER A 7 -24.44 10.45 -14.37
CA SER A 7 -23.32 9.50 -14.42
C SER A 7 -21.96 10.19 -14.58
N ARG A 8 -21.89 11.25 -15.39
CA ARG A 8 -20.68 12.08 -15.56
C ARG A 8 -20.33 12.86 -14.27
N ALA A 9 -21.32 13.43 -13.60
CA ALA A 9 -21.11 14.10 -12.31
C ALA A 9 -20.61 13.11 -11.24
N LYS A 10 -21.19 11.91 -11.13
CA LYS A 10 -20.70 10.86 -10.24
C LYS A 10 -19.24 10.47 -10.54
N LEU A 11 -18.87 10.35 -11.81
CA LEU A 11 -17.52 9.98 -12.23
C LEU A 11 -16.47 11.06 -11.95
N SER A 12 -16.86 12.31 -11.72
CA SER A 12 -15.95 13.42 -11.41
C SER A 12 -15.95 13.79 -9.93
N CYS A 13 -17.14 13.89 -9.32
CA CYS A 13 -17.28 14.33 -7.92
C CYS A 13 -16.83 13.25 -6.92
N VAL A 14 -17.20 11.98 -7.14
CA VAL A 14 -16.83 10.90 -6.20
C VAL A 14 -15.32 10.72 -6.07
N PRO A 15 -14.52 10.71 -7.16
CA PRO A 15 -13.06 10.69 -7.04
C PRO A 15 -12.49 11.94 -6.37
N ALA A 16 -13.08 13.12 -6.58
CA ALA A 16 -12.65 14.35 -5.93
C ALA A 16 -12.88 14.30 -4.41
N ILE A 17 -14.05 13.83 -4.00
CA ILE A 17 -14.39 13.61 -2.59
C ILE A 17 -13.44 12.58 -1.97
N GLY A 18 -13.21 11.45 -2.64
CA GLY A 18 -12.27 10.42 -2.18
C GLY A 18 -10.85 10.95 -1.99
N TYR A 19 -10.34 11.71 -2.96
CA TYR A 19 -9.06 12.40 -2.85
C TYR A 19 -9.03 13.39 -1.68
N GLY A 20 -10.05 14.26 -1.56
CA GLY A 20 -10.16 15.24 -0.49
C GLY A 20 -10.23 14.57 0.90
N THR A 21 -10.97 13.47 1.02
CA THR A 21 -11.06 12.70 2.26
C THR A 21 -9.70 12.13 2.68
N ILE A 22 -8.95 11.51 1.75
CA ILE A 22 -7.61 10.98 2.04
C ILE A 22 -6.66 12.12 2.46
N ARG A 23 -6.71 13.27 1.78
CA ARG A 23 -5.90 14.43 2.13
C ARG A 23 -6.25 14.99 3.51
N LEU A 24 -7.54 15.13 3.79
CA LEU A 24 -8.04 15.61 5.08
C LEU A 24 -7.65 14.67 6.23
N LEU A 25 -7.82 13.37 6.05
CA LEU A 25 -7.37 12.37 7.01
C LEU A 25 -5.86 12.45 7.21
N GLY A 26 -5.09 12.60 6.14
CA GLY A 26 -3.63 12.75 6.21
C GLY A 26 -3.20 14.00 7.00
N HIS A 27 -3.93 15.10 6.88
CA HIS A 27 -3.66 16.33 7.66
C HIS A 27 -4.14 16.22 9.12
N SER A 28 -5.26 15.54 9.37
CA SER A 28 -5.81 15.39 10.73
C SER A 28 -5.03 14.43 11.60
N ILE A 29 -4.37 13.44 10.98
CA ILE A 29 -3.58 12.42 11.65
C ILE A 29 -2.11 12.83 11.60
N GLY A 30 -1.43 12.91 12.75
CA GLY A 30 0.02 13.14 12.77
C GLY A 30 0.77 11.98 12.11
N ILE A 31 1.14 12.15 10.84
CA ILE A 31 1.85 11.12 10.08
C ILE A 31 3.34 11.18 10.38
N ARG A 32 3.94 10.03 10.75
CA ARG A 32 5.38 9.83 10.85
C ARG A 32 5.81 8.83 9.78
N VAL A 33 6.94 9.07 9.14
CA VAL A 33 7.55 8.14 8.18
C VAL A 33 8.84 7.60 8.80
N GLU A 34 8.96 6.28 8.87
CA GLU A 34 10.11 5.57 9.41
C GLU A 34 10.81 4.75 8.31
N GLY A 35 12.12 4.61 8.38
CA GLY A 35 12.90 3.81 7.43
C GLY A 35 12.95 4.39 6.01
N ALA A 36 12.76 5.71 5.83
CA ALA A 36 12.75 6.33 4.51
C ALA A 36 14.15 6.51 3.90
N GLN A 37 15.21 6.56 4.71
CA GLN A 37 16.57 6.86 4.25
C GLN A 37 17.05 5.99 3.06
N PRO A 38 16.87 4.64 3.06
CA PRO A 38 17.26 3.84 1.92
C PRO A 38 16.46 4.16 0.65
N VAL A 39 15.18 4.51 0.80
CA VAL A 39 14.32 4.92 -0.32
C VAL A 39 14.75 6.27 -0.88
N ASP A 40 15.03 7.23 -0.01
CA ASP A 40 15.52 8.56 -0.40
C ASP A 40 16.88 8.44 -1.11
N ALA A 41 17.77 7.57 -0.64
CA ALA A 41 19.05 7.29 -1.30
C ALA A 41 18.89 6.64 -2.69
N LEU A 42 17.92 5.73 -2.86
CA LEU A 42 17.61 5.17 -4.18
C LEU A 42 17.09 6.25 -5.14
N LEU A 43 16.16 7.08 -4.68
CA LEU A 43 15.58 8.17 -5.48
C LEU A 43 16.63 9.22 -5.86
N ALA A 44 17.52 9.60 -4.93
CA ALA A 44 18.62 10.53 -5.18
C ALA A 44 19.61 10.01 -6.25
N GLN A 45 19.78 8.67 -6.34
CA GLN A 45 20.57 8.01 -7.38
C GLN A 45 19.82 7.83 -8.71
N GLY A 46 18.58 8.34 -8.83
CA GLY A 46 17.74 8.11 -10.01
C GLY A 46 17.25 6.66 -10.16
N LYS A 47 17.49 5.81 -9.15
CA LYS A 47 17.05 4.41 -9.17
C LYS A 47 15.56 4.32 -8.91
N ARG A 48 14.95 3.30 -9.51
CA ARG A 48 13.53 2.99 -9.37
C ARG A 48 13.31 1.75 -8.52
N MET A 49 12.06 1.56 -8.07
CA MET A 49 11.72 0.49 -7.14
C MET A 49 10.33 -0.09 -7.39
N ILE A 50 10.08 -1.24 -6.81
CA ILE A 50 8.76 -1.85 -6.69
C ILE A 50 8.30 -1.64 -5.25
N ILE A 51 7.31 -0.78 -5.02
CA ILE A 51 6.68 -0.60 -3.72
C ILE A 51 5.64 -1.68 -3.53
N ALA A 52 5.77 -2.46 -2.47
CA ALA A 52 4.88 -3.56 -2.13
C ALA A 52 4.23 -3.33 -0.77
N PHE A 53 2.89 -3.35 -0.73
CA PHE A 53 2.13 -3.24 0.52
C PHE A 53 0.89 -4.13 0.50
N TRP A 54 0.35 -4.44 1.66
CA TRP A 54 -0.83 -5.29 1.77
C TRP A 54 -2.09 -4.58 1.29
N HIS A 55 -2.93 -5.29 0.53
CA HIS A 55 -4.16 -4.74 -0.08
C HIS A 55 -5.06 -4.01 0.93
N ALA A 56 -5.14 -4.51 2.16
CA ALA A 56 -5.94 -3.88 3.22
C ALA A 56 -5.41 -2.49 3.68
N GLN A 57 -4.19 -2.11 3.32
CA GLN A 57 -3.56 -0.86 3.72
C GLN A 57 -3.59 0.23 2.63
N GLN A 58 -4.13 -0.08 1.45
CA GLN A 58 -4.00 0.74 0.24
C GLN A 58 -4.52 2.18 0.37
N LEU A 59 -5.52 2.43 1.23
CA LEU A 59 -6.21 3.73 1.30
C LEU A 59 -5.27 4.91 1.57
N MET A 60 -4.33 4.75 2.49
CA MET A 60 -3.42 5.82 2.91
C MET A 60 -2.09 5.83 2.16
N MET A 61 -1.81 4.80 1.36
CA MET A 61 -0.51 4.62 0.68
C MET A 61 -0.11 5.75 -0.27
N PRO A 62 -1.04 6.43 -0.99
CA PRO A 62 -0.66 7.56 -1.84
C PRO A 62 0.02 8.71 -1.08
N LEU A 63 -0.25 8.86 0.24
CA LEU A 63 0.37 9.88 1.08
C LEU A 63 1.83 9.57 1.47
N ALA A 64 2.24 8.31 1.37
CA ALA A 64 3.59 7.87 1.70
C ALA A 64 4.55 7.90 0.50
N TYR A 65 4.04 7.98 -0.73
CA TYR A 65 4.87 7.93 -1.92
C TYR A 65 5.78 9.17 -2.01
N ARG A 66 7.07 8.93 -2.26
CA ARG A 66 8.14 9.94 -2.24
C ARG A 66 8.78 10.22 -3.60
N GLY A 67 8.40 9.45 -4.62
CA GLY A 67 8.92 9.58 -5.99
C GLY A 67 8.14 10.59 -6.84
N SER A 68 8.54 10.73 -8.09
CA SER A 68 7.96 11.67 -9.07
C SER A 68 6.82 11.10 -9.91
N GLY A 69 6.49 9.81 -9.75
CA GLY A 69 5.41 9.13 -10.48
C GLY A 69 5.59 7.62 -10.45
N ALA A 70 4.49 6.91 -10.26
CA ALA A 70 4.48 5.45 -10.20
C ALA A 70 3.26 4.86 -10.90
N TYR A 71 3.39 3.62 -11.35
CA TYR A 71 2.31 2.84 -11.93
C TYR A 71 1.81 1.80 -10.94
N VAL A 72 0.54 1.89 -10.60
CA VAL A 72 -0.14 1.03 -9.62
C VAL A 72 -0.91 -0.07 -10.35
N LEU A 73 -0.71 -1.34 -9.96
CA LEU A 73 -1.52 -2.45 -10.48
C LEU A 73 -2.91 -2.42 -9.85
N ILE A 74 -3.94 -2.20 -10.66
CA ILE A 74 -5.33 -2.08 -10.24
C ILE A 74 -6.20 -3.09 -10.98
N SER A 75 -7.20 -3.66 -10.29
CA SER A 75 -8.18 -4.58 -10.88
C SER A 75 -8.96 -3.95 -12.05
N ARG A 76 -9.35 -4.79 -13.04
CA ARG A 76 -10.23 -4.37 -14.14
C ARG A 76 -11.71 -4.22 -13.76
N HIS A 77 -12.10 -4.56 -12.53
CA HIS A 77 -13.49 -4.40 -12.07
C HIS A 77 -13.88 -2.92 -11.90
N GLY A 78 -15.19 -2.64 -11.86
CA GLY A 78 -15.73 -1.28 -11.84
C GLY A 78 -15.16 -0.36 -10.76
N ASP A 79 -14.90 -0.88 -9.57
CA ASP A 79 -14.27 -0.11 -8.48
C ASP A 79 -12.84 0.36 -8.84
N GLY A 80 -12.15 -0.36 -9.73
CA GLY A 80 -10.83 0.02 -10.19
C GLY A 80 -10.81 1.35 -10.94
N GLU A 81 -11.89 1.72 -11.67
CA GLU A 81 -11.97 3.02 -12.33
C GLU A 81 -12.03 4.17 -11.32
N LEU A 82 -12.80 4.00 -10.25
CA LEU A 82 -12.86 4.96 -9.17
C LEU A 82 -11.49 5.13 -8.51
N ILE A 83 -10.83 4.02 -8.20
CA ILE A 83 -9.49 4.02 -7.59
C ILE A 83 -8.48 4.70 -8.53
N HIS A 84 -8.49 4.37 -9.83
CA HIS A 84 -7.63 5.03 -10.82
C HIS A 84 -7.79 6.55 -10.79
N ARG A 85 -9.01 7.06 -10.82
CA ARG A 85 -9.29 8.50 -10.80
C ARG A 85 -8.90 9.19 -9.50
N ILE A 86 -8.99 8.47 -8.36
CA ILE A 86 -8.51 8.98 -7.07
C ILE A 86 -6.99 9.08 -7.07
N ILE A 87 -6.28 8.01 -7.43
CA ILE A 87 -4.81 7.99 -7.38
C ILE A 87 -4.18 8.90 -8.43
N ALA A 88 -4.84 9.09 -9.58
CA ALA A 88 -4.39 10.04 -10.61
C ALA A 88 -4.28 11.48 -10.07
N ARG A 89 -5.14 11.86 -9.11
CA ARG A 89 -5.07 13.16 -8.42
C ARG A 89 -3.86 13.27 -7.48
N PHE A 90 -3.22 12.15 -7.11
CA PHE A 90 -1.94 12.09 -6.40
C PHE A 90 -0.74 12.00 -7.36
N GLY A 91 -0.95 12.13 -8.67
CA GLY A 91 0.12 11.97 -9.67
C GLY A 91 0.50 10.53 -9.98
N LEU A 92 -0.31 9.56 -9.57
CA LEU A 92 -0.06 8.14 -9.80
C LEU A 92 -0.86 7.65 -11.02
N GLN A 93 -0.25 6.75 -11.78
CA GLN A 93 -0.86 6.09 -12.95
C GLN A 93 -1.34 4.69 -12.59
N SER A 94 -2.05 4.01 -13.49
CA SER A 94 -2.44 2.62 -13.26
C SER A 94 -2.26 1.70 -14.44
N VAL A 95 -1.86 0.46 -14.16
CA VAL A 95 -1.96 -0.69 -15.07
C VAL A 95 -3.15 -1.53 -14.65
N ARG A 96 -3.98 -1.92 -15.61
CA ARG A 96 -5.22 -2.66 -15.34
C ARG A 96 -5.04 -4.16 -15.49
N GLY A 97 -5.18 -4.88 -14.39
CA GLY A 97 -5.12 -6.34 -14.37
C GLY A 97 -5.22 -6.90 -12.97
N SER A 98 -5.33 -8.21 -12.87
CA SER A 98 -5.32 -8.92 -11.60
C SER A 98 -4.81 -10.34 -11.80
N SER A 99 -4.45 -11.04 -10.73
CA SER A 99 -4.01 -12.45 -10.78
C SER A 99 -5.04 -13.41 -11.40
N THR A 100 -6.29 -12.98 -11.59
CA THR A 100 -7.37 -13.82 -12.14
C THR A 100 -7.85 -13.40 -13.54
N ARG A 101 -7.68 -12.14 -13.92
CA ARG A 101 -8.07 -11.63 -15.25
C ARG A 101 -7.05 -10.64 -15.77
N GLY A 102 -6.45 -10.94 -16.93
CA GLY A 102 -5.46 -10.08 -17.56
C GLY A 102 -4.17 -9.92 -16.73
N GLY A 103 -3.84 -10.90 -15.89
CA GLY A 103 -2.64 -10.84 -15.04
C GLY A 103 -1.36 -10.94 -15.85
N THR A 104 -1.34 -11.75 -16.89
CA THR A 104 -0.16 -11.90 -17.76
C THR A 104 0.12 -10.63 -18.55
N GLU A 105 -0.91 -10.02 -19.15
CA GLU A 105 -0.79 -8.77 -19.90
C GLU A 105 -0.36 -7.63 -18.96
N ALA A 106 -0.98 -7.53 -17.78
CA ALA A 106 -0.62 -6.53 -16.79
C ALA A 106 0.81 -6.71 -16.28
N LEU A 107 1.26 -7.96 -16.08
CA LEU A 107 2.64 -8.23 -15.67
C LEU A 107 3.63 -7.84 -16.78
N ARG A 108 3.33 -8.16 -18.05
CA ARG A 108 4.16 -7.73 -19.20
C ARG A 108 4.27 -6.20 -19.29
N GLU A 109 3.15 -5.51 -19.10
CA GLU A 109 3.12 -4.05 -19.12
C GLU A 109 3.91 -3.45 -17.95
N LEU A 110 3.77 -3.99 -16.74
CA LEU A 110 4.57 -3.57 -15.59
C LEU A 110 6.07 -3.82 -15.80
N ILE A 111 6.45 -4.94 -16.43
CA ILE A 111 7.86 -5.21 -16.78
C ILE A 111 8.36 -4.17 -17.77
N ARG A 112 7.59 -3.85 -18.81
CA ARG A 112 7.95 -2.82 -19.80
C ARG A 112 8.15 -1.46 -19.13
N LEU A 113 7.21 -1.06 -18.29
CA LEU A 113 7.25 0.21 -17.54
C LEU A 113 8.41 0.24 -16.54
N GLY A 114 8.66 -0.82 -15.79
CA GLY A 114 9.79 -0.89 -14.86
C GLY A 114 11.14 -0.73 -15.56
N ARG A 115 11.26 -1.31 -16.77
CA ARG A 115 12.47 -1.14 -17.60
C ARG A 115 12.60 0.26 -18.23
N SER A 116 11.51 0.99 -18.40
CA SER A 116 11.54 2.38 -18.88
C SER A 116 11.83 3.41 -17.78
N GLY A 117 12.16 2.98 -16.56
CA GLY A 117 12.63 3.86 -15.51
C GLY A 117 11.53 4.55 -14.71
N VAL A 118 10.43 3.82 -14.38
CA VAL A 118 9.38 4.31 -13.50
C VAL A 118 9.22 3.40 -12.28
N ASP A 119 8.70 3.96 -11.20
CA ASP A 119 8.38 3.18 -10.01
C ASP A 119 7.12 2.34 -10.23
N LEU A 120 7.08 1.17 -9.62
CA LEU A 120 5.94 0.27 -9.70
C LEU A 120 5.33 0.06 -8.31
N VAL A 121 4.02 -0.10 -8.27
CA VAL A 121 3.29 -0.35 -7.02
C VAL A 121 2.42 -1.57 -7.18
N ILE A 122 2.55 -2.53 -6.24
CA ILE A 122 1.80 -3.77 -6.27
C ILE A 122 1.31 -4.18 -4.88
N THR A 123 0.12 -4.75 -4.80
CA THR A 123 -0.40 -5.42 -3.61
C THR A 123 -0.22 -6.92 -3.76
N PRO A 124 0.82 -7.53 -3.13
CA PRO A 124 1.21 -8.91 -3.43
C PRO A 124 0.18 -9.96 -2.99
N ASP A 125 -0.66 -9.68 -1.99
CA ASP A 125 -1.77 -10.53 -1.57
C ASP A 125 -3.01 -10.39 -2.48
N GLY A 126 -3.19 -9.23 -3.11
CA GLY A 126 -4.32 -8.91 -3.98
C GLY A 126 -5.68 -8.90 -3.24
N PRO A 127 -6.78 -8.53 -3.95
CA PRO A 127 -8.09 -8.34 -3.33
C PRO A 127 -8.75 -9.64 -2.84
N LYS A 128 -8.41 -10.78 -3.42
CA LYS A 128 -8.98 -12.08 -3.05
C LYS A 128 -8.18 -12.82 -1.97
N GLY A 129 -7.05 -12.27 -1.53
CA GLY A 129 -6.18 -12.88 -0.53
C GLY A 129 -5.52 -14.19 -0.94
N PRO A 130 -5.08 -15.00 0.00
CA PRO A 130 -5.13 -14.84 1.45
C PRO A 130 -4.45 -13.56 1.94
N ARG A 131 -5.01 -12.92 2.98
CA ARG A 131 -4.44 -11.67 3.53
C ARG A 131 -3.01 -11.88 4.00
N GLN A 132 -2.13 -10.92 3.65
CA GLN A 132 -0.73 -10.91 4.07
C GLN A 132 0.07 -12.15 3.63
N VAL A 133 -0.35 -12.77 2.54
CA VAL A 133 0.39 -13.85 1.86
C VAL A 133 0.82 -13.35 0.50
N ALA A 134 2.12 -13.15 0.32
CA ALA A 134 2.67 -12.65 -0.93
C ALA A 134 2.59 -13.71 -2.04
N LYS A 135 1.99 -13.33 -3.17
CA LYS A 135 1.96 -14.13 -4.39
C LYS A 135 3.25 -13.94 -5.19
N MET A 136 3.60 -14.90 -5.99
CA MET A 136 4.84 -14.93 -6.78
C MET A 136 4.98 -13.77 -7.79
N GLY A 137 3.88 -13.10 -8.15
CA GLY A 137 3.89 -12.02 -9.14
C GLY A 137 4.85 -10.87 -8.82
N VAL A 138 4.98 -10.49 -7.57
CA VAL A 138 5.92 -9.43 -7.15
C VAL A 138 7.39 -9.86 -7.33
N VAL A 139 7.69 -11.12 -7.03
CA VAL A 139 9.04 -11.70 -7.18
C VAL A 139 9.40 -11.84 -8.67
N GLN A 140 8.45 -12.32 -9.48
CA GLN A 140 8.61 -12.41 -10.93
C GLN A 140 8.85 -11.02 -11.55
N LEU A 141 8.11 -10.00 -11.11
CA LEU A 141 8.28 -8.62 -11.54
C LEU A 141 9.67 -8.10 -11.20
N ALA A 142 10.12 -8.29 -9.96
CA ALA A 142 11.46 -7.88 -9.52
C ALA A 142 12.57 -8.59 -10.32
N LYS A 143 12.45 -9.91 -10.51
CA LYS A 143 13.40 -10.68 -11.33
C LYS A 143 13.47 -10.18 -12.78
N ALA A 144 12.31 -9.86 -13.37
CA ALA A 144 12.25 -9.45 -14.79
C ALA A 144 12.69 -8.01 -15.03
N THR A 145 12.58 -7.13 -14.03
CA THR A 145 12.93 -5.71 -14.13
C THR A 145 14.28 -5.37 -13.51
N GLY A 146 14.80 -6.20 -12.60
CA GLY A 146 15.97 -5.89 -11.78
C GLY A 146 15.72 -4.85 -10.67
N LEU A 147 14.47 -4.40 -10.51
CA LEU A 147 14.12 -3.39 -9.51
C LEU A 147 14.05 -4.00 -8.11
N PRO A 148 14.56 -3.29 -7.08
CA PRO A 148 14.42 -3.72 -5.69
C PRO A 148 12.96 -3.65 -5.23
N ILE A 149 12.55 -4.62 -4.42
CA ILE A 149 11.25 -4.59 -3.75
C ILE A 149 11.41 -3.83 -2.44
N VAL A 150 10.63 -2.77 -2.28
CA VAL A 150 10.56 -1.95 -1.07
C VAL A 150 9.22 -2.20 -0.38
N PRO A 151 9.20 -2.97 0.72
CA PRO A 151 7.99 -3.15 1.51
C PRO A 151 7.60 -1.84 2.18
N LEU A 152 6.30 -1.51 2.12
CA LEU A 152 5.72 -0.35 2.78
C LEU A 152 4.56 -0.82 3.68
N ALA A 153 4.57 -0.41 4.92
CA ALA A 153 3.51 -0.71 5.88
C ALA A 153 2.89 0.57 6.43
N PHE A 154 1.60 0.51 6.75
CA PHE A 154 0.86 1.55 7.44
C PHE A 154 0.31 1.03 8.76
N GLY A 155 0.54 1.76 9.82
CA GLY A 155 -0.03 1.50 11.13
C GLY A 155 -0.65 2.76 11.71
N CYS A 156 -1.79 2.61 12.42
CA CYS A 156 -2.42 3.70 13.16
C CYS A 156 -2.61 3.25 14.61
N SER A 157 -2.09 4.05 15.55
CA SER A 157 -2.32 3.81 16.98
C SER A 157 -3.45 4.70 17.47
N LYS A 158 -4.53 4.08 17.95
CA LYS A 158 -5.54 4.76 18.75
C LYS A 158 -5.03 4.72 20.19
N LYS A 159 -4.58 5.84 20.73
CA LYS A 159 -4.29 5.91 22.16
C LYS A 159 -5.63 5.91 22.89
N ASN A 160 -6.02 4.80 23.50
CA ASN A 160 -7.07 4.81 24.51
C ASN A 160 -6.51 5.63 25.69
N SER A 161 -7.09 6.78 25.97
CA SER A 161 -6.86 7.45 27.24
C SER A 161 -7.50 6.58 28.33
N SER A 162 -6.69 5.70 28.95
CA SER A 162 -7.11 5.08 30.21
C SER A 162 -7.28 6.21 31.22
N ARG A 163 -8.46 6.30 31.78
CA ARG A 163 -8.82 7.14 32.93
C ARG A 163 -7.85 6.85 34.08
N ALA A 164 -6.88 7.71 34.25
CA ALA A 164 -6.20 7.87 35.52
C ALA A 164 -6.31 9.37 35.86
N GLY A 165 -6.87 9.66 37.00
CA GLY A 165 -7.36 10.96 37.42
C GLY A 165 -6.33 12.07 37.39
N THR A 166 -6.89 13.27 37.50
CA THR A 166 -6.31 14.62 37.60
C THR A 166 -5.93 15.32 36.29
N GLY A 167 -6.85 16.15 35.86
CA GLY A 167 -6.72 17.50 35.30
C GLY A 167 -5.58 17.78 34.34
N SER A 168 -5.75 17.43 33.09
CA SER A 168 -5.45 18.23 31.90
C SER A 168 -5.73 17.38 30.66
N SER A 169 -6.84 17.64 30.00
CA SER A 169 -7.24 16.98 28.75
C SER A 169 -6.39 17.51 27.60
N CYS A 170 -5.26 16.86 27.31
CA CYS A 170 -4.58 17.01 26.06
C CYS A 170 -5.36 16.22 25.00
N PRO A 171 -5.85 16.82 23.89
CA PRO A 171 -6.57 16.11 22.85
C PRO A 171 -5.62 15.08 22.24
N THR A 172 -5.95 13.82 22.40
CA THR A 172 -5.10 12.69 21.97
C THR A 172 -5.20 12.57 20.46
N ARG A 173 -4.29 13.20 19.71
CA ARG A 173 -4.15 13.01 18.27
C ARG A 173 -3.80 11.55 17.98
N SER A 174 -4.64 10.89 17.18
CA SER A 174 -4.26 9.62 16.56
C SER A 174 -2.97 9.80 15.78
N ARG A 175 -2.01 8.91 15.96
CA ARG A 175 -0.74 8.94 15.22
C ARG A 175 -0.74 7.82 14.20
N ALA A 176 -0.37 8.13 12.98
CA ALA A 176 -0.13 7.16 11.92
C ALA A 176 1.36 7.06 11.62
N VAL A 177 1.80 5.86 11.29
CA VAL A 177 3.19 5.59 10.93
C VAL A 177 3.22 4.86 9.60
N PHE A 178 4.01 5.37 8.66
CA PHE A 178 4.46 4.64 7.48
C PHE A 178 5.85 4.09 7.75
N SER A 179 6.05 2.78 7.52
CA SER A 179 7.35 2.12 7.68
C SER A 179 7.82 1.55 6.36
N TYR A 180 8.97 2.00 5.87
CA TYR A 180 9.68 1.43 4.75
C TYR A 180 10.66 0.35 5.23
N GLY A 181 10.60 -0.85 4.63
CA GLY A 181 11.58 -1.91 4.88
C GLY A 181 11.54 -2.57 6.25
N ALA A 182 10.79 -2.05 7.21
CA ALA A 182 10.72 -2.56 8.57
C ALA A 182 9.47 -3.42 8.81
N ARG A 183 9.61 -4.43 9.68
CA ARG A 183 8.43 -5.07 10.29
C ARG A 183 7.70 -4.01 11.11
N PRO A 184 6.37 -3.81 10.95
CA PRO A 184 5.64 -2.91 11.83
C PRO A 184 5.77 -3.43 13.28
N SER A 185 6.39 -2.64 14.15
CA SER A 185 6.57 -2.93 15.57
C SER A 185 5.26 -2.83 16.38
N LEU A 186 4.12 -2.84 15.71
CA LEU A 186 2.78 -2.85 16.32
C LEU A 186 2.26 -4.26 16.56
N SER A 187 3.12 -5.24 16.87
CA SER A 187 2.63 -6.51 17.36
C SER A 187 2.43 -6.46 18.88
N ARG A 188 1.30 -5.97 19.34
CA ARG A 188 0.70 -6.68 20.48
C ARG A 188 0.44 -8.10 19.99
N ARG A 189 1.24 -9.06 20.44
CA ARG A 189 1.01 -10.48 20.23
C ARG A 189 -0.46 -10.77 20.57
N ARG A 190 -1.27 -11.12 19.58
CA ARG A 190 -2.54 -11.78 19.86
C ARG A 190 -2.18 -13.17 20.38
N PRO A 191 -2.68 -13.60 21.57
CA PRO A 191 -2.53 -14.99 22.01
C PRO A 191 -3.15 -15.89 20.91
N GLY A 192 -2.42 -16.88 20.44
CA GLY A 192 -2.95 -17.89 19.50
C GLY A 192 -2.30 -17.97 18.12
N HIS A 193 -1.31 -17.14 17.77
CA HIS A 193 -0.55 -17.37 16.53
C HIS A 193 0.53 -18.43 16.72
N PRO A 194 0.65 -19.42 15.81
CA PRO A 194 1.68 -20.44 15.87
C PRO A 194 3.07 -19.79 15.82
N ASN A 195 3.97 -20.23 16.70
CA ASN A 195 5.35 -19.81 16.72
C ASN A 195 6.11 -20.46 15.55
N TRP A 196 6.54 -19.65 14.56
CA TRP A 196 7.37 -20.11 13.46
C TRP A 196 8.83 -19.76 13.74
N SER A 197 9.69 -20.75 13.92
CA SER A 197 11.14 -20.55 14.04
C SER A 197 11.87 -21.06 12.79
N ARG A 198 12.93 -20.38 12.38
CA ARG A 198 13.86 -20.89 11.36
C ARG A 198 14.70 -22.02 11.95
N ASN A 199 14.53 -23.22 11.45
CA ASN A 199 15.51 -24.29 11.59
C ASN A 199 15.64 -24.99 10.24
N GLY A 200 16.79 -24.84 9.59
CA GLY A 200 17.09 -25.51 8.33
C GLY A 200 16.23 -25.03 7.14
N SER A 201 16.41 -25.62 6.01
CA SER A 201 15.81 -25.28 4.71
C SER A 201 14.30 -25.55 4.56
N SER A 202 13.55 -25.81 5.66
CA SER A 202 12.10 -26.03 5.63
C SER A 202 11.38 -25.40 6.81
N TRP A 203 10.23 -24.78 6.56
CA TRP A 203 9.31 -24.26 7.57
C TRP A 203 8.50 -25.40 8.18
N ARG A 204 8.72 -25.73 9.43
CA ARG A 204 7.94 -26.71 10.17
C ARG A 204 7.14 -26.07 11.29
N ARG A 205 5.92 -26.55 11.55
CA ARG A 205 5.13 -26.23 12.73
C ARG A 205 5.80 -26.89 13.94
N ARG A 206 6.09 -26.14 14.98
CA ARG A 206 6.44 -26.78 16.26
C ARG A 206 5.17 -27.11 17.02
N SER A 207 4.98 -28.38 17.32
CA SER A 207 3.97 -28.84 18.27
C SER A 207 4.39 -28.38 19.65
N THR A 208 3.52 -27.64 20.33
CA THR A 208 3.63 -27.40 21.77
C THR A 208 3.11 -28.65 22.47
N VAL A 209 3.98 -29.33 23.17
CA VAL A 209 3.61 -30.26 24.25
C VAL A 209 3.52 -29.46 25.53
#